data_abed45c4c078b56e104f618fad811bdb
#
_entry.id   abed45c4c078b56e104f618fad811bdb
#
_cell.length_a   1.000
_cell.length_b   1.000
_cell.length_c   1.000
_cell.angle_alpha   90.00
_cell.angle_beta   90.00
_cell.angle_gamma   90.00
#
_symmetry.space_group_name_H-M   'P 1'
#
loop_
_entity.id
_entity.type
_entity.pdbx_description
1 polymer ?
#
loop_
_entity_poly.entity_id
_entity_poly.type
_entity_poly.pdbx_seq_one_letter_code
_entity_poly.pdbx_strand_id
1 'polypeptide(L)'
;MAESAKILNPGKKVLLPAPDAGCPMADMVTPDDVLALREKYPDAAVVCYVNSSAATKAVSDICCTSSNAVKVVKSLPNKQIIFVPDKNLGGYVARLVPEKEFILHNGFCPTHRNITAAEVDKAKAEHPGALFAVHPECEDEVVVKADFVGSTSQIIDWCVKTDAEEFIIGTEVGVVDRLSYYHPEKKYHLLTPFLVCPNMKKTELPDVLETLRDEKNEVTMTEEEIEAFKERKLREDHS
;
A
#
# COMPACT_ATOMS: atom_id res chain seq x y z
N MET A 1 6.53 -4.52 -6.49
CA MET A 1 5.68 -4.22 -7.68
C MET A 1 6.33 -4.69 -8.99
N ALA A 2 7.61 -4.37 -9.28
CA ALA A 2 8.28 -4.82 -10.52
C ALA A 2 8.35 -6.34 -10.64
N GLU A 3 8.73 -7.06 -9.58
CA GLU A 3 8.65 -8.53 -9.51
C GLU A 3 7.24 -9.06 -9.80
N SER A 4 6.21 -8.42 -9.23
CA SER A 4 4.81 -8.81 -9.52
C SER A 4 4.48 -8.62 -11.00
N ALA A 5 4.95 -7.55 -11.63
CA ALA A 5 4.77 -7.34 -13.06
C ALA A 5 5.47 -8.43 -13.88
N LYS A 6 6.69 -8.86 -13.48
CA LYS A 6 7.43 -9.94 -14.13
C LYS A 6 6.73 -11.30 -13.98
N ILE A 7 6.23 -11.61 -12.78
CA ILE A 7 5.47 -12.86 -12.51
C ILE A 7 4.22 -12.95 -13.40
N LEU A 8 3.47 -11.84 -13.48
CA LEU A 8 2.22 -11.80 -14.27
C LEU A 8 2.48 -11.76 -15.78
N ASN A 9 3.68 -11.37 -16.20
CA ASN A 9 4.07 -11.26 -17.61
C ASN A 9 5.48 -11.82 -17.85
N PRO A 10 5.74 -13.12 -17.65
CA PRO A 10 7.09 -13.70 -17.67
C PRO A 10 7.79 -13.53 -19.02
N GLY A 11 7.04 -13.49 -20.12
CA GLY A 11 7.57 -13.29 -21.47
C GLY A 11 7.87 -11.83 -21.84
N LYS A 12 7.55 -10.86 -20.96
CA LYS A 12 7.83 -9.44 -21.21
C LYS A 12 9.07 -8.96 -20.46
N LYS A 13 9.79 -8.01 -21.04
CA LYS A 13 10.81 -7.26 -20.30
C LYS A 13 10.12 -6.35 -19.29
N VAL A 14 10.56 -6.40 -18.03
CA VAL A 14 10.16 -5.49 -16.97
C VAL A 14 11.41 -4.72 -16.55
N LEU A 15 11.41 -3.43 -16.80
CA LEU A 15 12.55 -2.54 -16.54
C LEU A 15 12.24 -1.69 -15.30
N LEU A 16 13.23 -1.53 -14.43
CA LEU A 16 13.12 -0.74 -13.19
C LEU A 16 14.10 0.44 -13.24
N PRO A 17 13.64 1.67 -13.54
CA PRO A 17 14.54 2.82 -13.74
C PRO A 17 15.47 3.12 -12.57
N ALA A 18 14.97 3.00 -11.34
CA ALA A 18 15.72 3.17 -10.11
C ALA A 18 15.67 1.86 -9.27
N PRO A 19 16.64 0.94 -9.45
CA PRO A 19 16.64 -0.36 -8.75
C PRO A 19 16.69 -0.25 -7.23
N ASP A 20 17.22 0.83 -6.69
CA ASP A 20 17.33 1.13 -5.26
C ASP A 20 16.08 1.85 -4.69
N ALA A 21 15.06 2.10 -5.52
CA ALA A 21 13.76 2.66 -5.10
C ALA A 21 12.86 1.59 -4.47
N GLY A 22 13.37 0.87 -3.45
CA GLY A 22 12.64 -0.12 -2.69
C GLY A 22 11.58 0.48 -1.76
N CYS A 23 10.80 -0.38 -1.12
CA CYS A 23 9.80 0.02 -0.11
C CYS A 23 10.26 -0.42 1.28
N PRO A 24 10.66 0.50 2.18
CA PRO A 24 11.13 0.11 3.52
C PRO A 24 10.10 -0.69 4.32
N MET A 25 8.81 -0.45 4.13
CA MET A 25 7.75 -1.25 4.74
C MET A 25 7.78 -2.70 4.25
N ALA A 26 8.02 -2.91 2.96
CA ALA A 26 8.11 -4.24 2.37
C ALA A 26 9.27 -5.05 2.95
N ASP A 27 10.36 -4.37 3.33
CA ASP A 27 11.56 -4.98 3.89
C ASP A 27 11.41 -5.33 5.38
N MET A 28 10.31 -4.94 6.02
CA MET A 28 10.02 -5.26 7.44
C MET A 28 9.46 -6.67 7.65
N VAL A 29 9.18 -7.42 6.60
CA VAL A 29 8.70 -8.80 6.69
C VAL A 29 9.49 -9.70 5.74
N THR A 30 9.95 -10.82 6.26
CA THR A 30 10.65 -11.87 5.50
C THR A 30 9.75 -13.09 5.26
N PRO A 31 10.07 -13.99 4.32
CA PRO A 31 9.39 -15.27 4.21
C PRO A 31 9.42 -16.08 5.52
N ASP A 32 10.54 -16.06 6.26
CA ASP A 32 10.68 -16.80 7.51
C ASP A 32 9.73 -16.26 8.59
N ASP A 33 9.51 -14.94 8.66
CA ASP A 33 8.52 -14.35 9.57
C ASP A 33 7.11 -14.87 9.27
N VAL A 34 6.75 -14.95 7.99
CA VAL A 34 5.46 -15.48 7.56
C VAL A 34 5.32 -16.96 7.91
N LEU A 35 6.36 -17.76 7.66
CA LEU A 35 6.35 -19.18 7.98
C LEU A 35 6.24 -19.43 9.48
N ALA A 36 6.95 -18.66 10.32
CA ALA A 36 6.82 -18.73 11.77
C ALA A 36 5.40 -18.35 12.25
N LEU A 37 4.77 -17.36 11.64
CA LEU A 37 3.38 -17.01 11.94
C LEU A 37 2.41 -18.12 11.52
N ARG A 38 2.64 -18.76 10.37
CA ARG A 38 1.84 -19.92 9.92
C ARG A 38 1.94 -21.11 10.86
N GLU A 39 3.14 -21.41 11.36
CA GLU A 39 3.35 -22.48 12.34
C GLU A 39 2.54 -22.21 13.62
N LYS A 40 2.56 -20.95 14.08
CA LYS A 40 1.84 -20.54 15.30
C LYS A 40 0.31 -20.47 15.10
N TYR A 41 -0.15 -20.15 13.91
CA TYR A 41 -1.57 -19.98 13.57
C TYR A 41 -1.91 -20.77 12.29
N PRO A 42 -1.97 -22.11 12.37
CA PRO A 42 -2.07 -22.98 11.19
C PRO A 42 -3.39 -22.83 10.41
N ASP A 43 -4.46 -22.38 11.06
CA ASP A 43 -5.78 -22.19 10.45
C ASP A 43 -5.97 -20.79 9.85
N ALA A 44 -5.01 -19.88 10.05
CA ALA A 44 -5.10 -18.51 9.57
C ALA A 44 -4.72 -18.40 8.09
N ALA A 45 -5.44 -17.56 7.35
CA ALA A 45 -5.01 -17.15 6.02
C ALA A 45 -4.03 -15.96 6.09
N VAL A 46 -2.97 -16.04 5.30
CA VAL A 46 -1.97 -14.96 5.19
C VAL A 46 -2.34 -14.02 4.06
N VAL A 47 -2.72 -12.80 4.42
CA VAL A 47 -2.98 -11.70 3.48
C VAL A 47 -1.75 -10.80 3.41
N CYS A 48 -1.14 -10.74 2.23
CA CYS A 48 0.10 -10.01 1.99
C CYS A 48 -0.16 -8.73 1.18
N TYR A 49 0.32 -7.62 1.69
CA TYR A 49 0.25 -6.35 0.95
C TYR A 49 1.17 -6.38 -0.27
N VAL A 50 0.67 -5.90 -1.40
CA VAL A 50 1.29 -6.01 -2.73
C VAL A 50 2.70 -5.41 -2.83
N ASN A 51 3.12 -4.55 -1.90
CA ASN A 51 4.45 -3.95 -1.89
C ASN A 51 5.55 -4.93 -1.44
N SER A 52 5.20 -6.02 -0.76
CA SER A 52 6.14 -7.05 -0.30
C SER A 52 6.89 -7.71 -1.45
N SER A 53 8.02 -8.35 -1.14
CA SER A 53 8.83 -9.09 -2.10
C SER A 53 8.08 -10.28 -2.72
N ALA A 54 8.52 -10.75 -3.87
CA ALA A 54 7.98 -11.96 -4.50
C ALA A 54 8.13 -13.19 -3.57
N ALA A 55 9.27 -13.30 -2.88
CA ALA A 55 9.53 -14.39 -1.93
C ALA A 55 8.51 -14.39 -0.78
N THR A 56 8.21 -13.23 -0.18
CA THR A 56 7.18 -13.11 0.88
C THR A 56 5.79 -13.46 0.36
N LYS A 57 5.47 -13.03 -0.87
CA LYS A 57 4.19 -13.38 -1.50
C LYS A 57 4.07 -14.87 -1.81
N ALA A 58 5.17 -15.53 -2.18
CA ALA A 58 5.18 -16.97 -2.46
C ALA A 58 4.81 -17.83 -1.24
N VAL A 59 5.04 -17.34 -0.02
CA VAL A 59 4.64 -18.01 1.23
C VAL A 59 3.32 -17.48 1.82
N SER A 60 2.63 -16.58 1.12
CA SER A 60 1.35 -15.99 1.51
C SER A 60 0.19 -16.59 0.71
N ASP A 61 -1.05 -16.57 1.24
CA ASP A 61 -2.20 -17.16 0.57
C ASP A 61 -2.78 -16.23 -0.49
N ILE A 62 -2.89 -14.94 -0.19
CA ILE A 62 -3.44 -13.94 -1.10
C ILE A 62 -2.76 -12.59 -0.96
N CYS A 63 -2.72 -11.83 -2.07
CA CYS A 63 -2.21 -10.47 -2.05
C CYS A 63 -3.35 -9.45 -2.11
N CYS A 64 -3.16 -8.31 -1.45
CA CYS A 64 -4.08 -7.19 -1.52
C CYS A 64 -3.37 -5.86 -1.78
N THR A 65 -4.15 -4.85 -2.08
CA THR A 65 -3.78 -3.43 -2.08
C THR A 65 -4.61 -2.70 -1.03
N SER A 66 -4.26 -1.47 -0.68
CA SER A 66 -5.09 -0.64 0.20
C SER A 66 -6.52 -0.44 -0.33
N SER A 67 -6.72 -0.51 -1.67
CA SER A 67 -8.03 -0.31 -2.29
C SER A 67 -8.96 -1.53 -2.21
N ASN A 68 -8.43 -2.75 -2.09
CA ASN A 68 -9.22 -3.98 -2.12
C ASN A 68 -9.06 -4.88 -0.88
N ALA A 69 -8.24 -4.49 0.11
CA ALA A 69 -7.94 -5.31 1.28
C ALA A 69 -9.19 -5.80 2.02
N VAL A 70 -10.17 -4.92 2.24
CA VAL A 70 -11.44 -5.27 2.88
C VAL A 70 -12.20 -6.34 2.07
N LYS A 71 -12.26 -6.17 0.73
CA LYS A 71 -12.94 -7.14 -0.15
C LYS A 71 -12.23 -8.48 -0.14
N VAL A 72 -10.89 -8.47 -0.22
CA VAL A 72 -10.05 -9.68 -0.18
C VAL A 72 -10.25 -10.42 1.13
N VAL A 73 -10.16 -9.75 2.28
CA VAL A 73 -10.35 -10.38 3.60
C VAL A 73 -11.76 -10.96 3.76
N LYS A 74 -12.79 -10.26 3.29
CA LYS A 74 -14.18 -10.75 3.35
C LYS A 74 -14.42 -11.99 2.49
N SER A 75 -13.67 -12.17 1.41
CA SER A 75 -13.81 -13.35 0.52
C SER A 75 -13.20 -14.63 1.08
N LEU A 76 -12.30 -14.52 2.06
CA LEU A 76 -11.62 -15.67 2.65
C LEU A 76 -12.55 -16.43 3.61
N PRO A 77 -12.57 -17.78 3.57
CA PRO A 77 -13.36 -18.58 4.50
C PRO A 77 -12.76 -18.57 5.93
N ASN A 78 -11.45 -18.33 6.06
CA ASN A 78 -10.74 -18.40 7.32
C ASN A 78 -11.27 -17.37 8.33
N LYS A 79 -11.43 -17.77 9.58
CA LYS A 79 -11.80 -16.89 10.68
C LYS A 79 -10.63 -16.01 11.14
N GLN A 80 -9.42 -16.58 11.09
CA GLN A 80 -8.19 -15.90 11.48
C GLN A 80 -7.43 -15.40 10.24
N ILE A 81 -6.93 -14.18 10.30
CA ILE A 81 -6.20 -13.51 9.22
C ILE A 81 -4.85 -13.02 9.76
N ILE A 82 -3.77 -13.54 9.20
CA ILE A 82 -2.43 -12.96 9.36
C ILE A 82 -2.29 -11.87 8.30
N PHE A 83 -2.11 -10.62 8.72
CA PHE A 83 -1.96 -9.48 7.81
C PHE A 83 -0.53 -8.95 7.84
N VAL A 84 0.16 -8.96 6.70
CA VAL A 84 1.57 -8.54 6.56
C VAL A 84 1.74 -7.55 5.41
N PRO A 85 2.73 -6.64 5.46
CA PRO A 85 3.56 -6.25 6.61
C PRO A 85 2.92 -5.14 7.47
N ASP A 86 2.02 -4.31 6.94
CA ASP A 86 1.57 -3.05 7.53
C ASP A 86 0.49 -3.25 8.60
N LYS A 87 0.85 -2.95 9.87
CA LYS A 87 -0.07 -3.07 11.01
C LYS A 87 -1.24 -2.08 10.94
N ASN A 88 -1.00 -0.88 10.40
CA ASN A 88 -2.00 0.19 10.39
C ASN A 88 -3.08 -0.11 9.36
N LEU A 89 -2.70 -0.47 8.13
CA LEU A 89 -3.64 -0.96 7.12
C LEU A 89 -4.40 -2.20 7.62
N GLY A 90 -3.68 -3.17 8.22
CA GLY A 90 -4.30 -4.37 8.81
C GLY A 90 -5.29 -4.02 9.92
N GLY A 91 -4.95 -3.09 10.81
CA GLY A 91 -5.83 -2.58 11.87
C GLY A 91 -7.06 -1.87 11.33
N TYR A 92 -6.88 -1.05 10.30
CA TYR A 92 -8.01 -0.41 9.59
C TYR A 92 -8.96 -1.45 9.00
N VAL A 93 -8.42 -2.48 8.31
CA VAL A 93 -9.24 -3.57 7.76
C VAL A 93 -9.95 -4.35 8.86
N ALA A 94 -9.26 -4.64 9.97
CA ALA A 94 -9.84 -5.36 11.12
C ALA A 94 -11.08 -4.63 11.69
N ARG A 95 -11.06 -3.31 11.75
CA ARG A 95 -12.27 -2.54 12.18
C ARG A 95 -13.45 -2.65 11.22
N LEU A 96 -13.17 -2.82 9.92
CA LEU A 96 -14.21 -2.95 8.89
C LEU A 96 -14.69 -4.39 8.67
N VAL A 97 -13.99 -5.36 9.28
CA VAL A 97 -14.30 -6.80 9.21
C VAL A 97 -14.23 -7.41 10.62
N PRO A 98 -15.08 -6.93 11.57
CA PRO A 98 -15.01 -7.32 12.99
C PRO A 98 -15.35 -8.79 13.23
N GLU A 99 -15.92 -9.49 12.26
CA GLU A 99 -16.23 -10.92 12.34
C GLU A 99 -15.01 -11.82 12.22
N LYS A 100 -13.83 -11.26 11.86
CA LYS A 100 -12.57 -11.99 11.74
C LYS A 100 -11.56 -11.55 12.80
N GLU A 101 -10.71 -12.49 13.19
CA GLU A 101 -9.61 -12.27 14.12
C GLU A 101 -8.32 -11.96 13.35
N PHE A 102 -7.67 -10.84 13.68
CA PHE A 102 -6.47 -10.41 12.98
C PHE A 102 -5.21 -10.62 13.82
N ILE A 103 -4.22 -11.22 13.20
CA ILE A 103 -2.84 -11.33 13.67
C ILE A 103 -2.03 -10.34 12.82
N LEU A 104 -1.71 -9.19 13.39
CA LEU A 104 -1.02 -8.12 12.68
C LEU A 104 0.49 -8.26 12.83
N HIS A 105 1.21 -8.21 11.71
CA HIS A 105 2.65 -8.02 11.72
C HIS A 105 2.99 -6.58 12.13
N ASN A 106 4.13 -6.36 12.79
CA ASN A 106 4.49 -5.05 13.35
C ASN A 106 5.26 -4.15 12.34
N GLY A 107 5.05 -4.32 11.05
CA GLY A 107 5.57 -3.44 10.02
C GLY A 107 4.68 -2.20 9.84
N PHE A 108 5.21 -1.16 9.19
CA PHE A 108 4.53 0.10 8.99
C PHE A 108 5.16 0.89 7.83
N CYS A 109 4.40 1.81 7.24
CA CYS A 109 4.93 2.78 6.29
C CYS A 109 5.61 3.95 7.05
N PRO A 110 6.95 4.15 6.92
CA PRO A 110 7.62 5.24 7.62
C PRO A 110 7.07 6.63 7.28
N THR A 111 6.65 6.84 6.03
CA THR A 111 6.09 8.12 5.57
C THR A 111 4.77 8.45 6.28
N HIS A 112 3.88 7.46 6.46
CA HIS A 112 2.57 7.67 7.07
C HIS A 112 2.60 7.59 8.60
N ARG A 113 3.51 6.80 9.18
CA ARG A 113 3.61 6.63 10.64
C ARG A 113 4.00 7.90 11.39
N ASN A 114 4.76 8.79 10.76
CA ASN A 114 5.27 9.99 11.42
C ASN A 114 4.23 11.10 11.57
N ILE A 115 3.02 10.92 11.05
CA ILE A 115 1.92 11.87 11.22
C ILE A 115 1.30 11.69 12.60
N THR A 116 1.02 12.81 13.27
CA THR A 116 0.44 12.84 14.60
C THR A 116 -0.98 13.44 14.60
N ALA A 117 -1.79 13.07 15.59
CA ALA A 117 -3.11 13.67 15.80
C ALA A 117 -3.03 15.20 16.01
N ALA A 118 -1.94 15.71 16.62
CA ALA A 118 -1.73 17.13 16.83
C ALA A 118 -1.53 17.90 15.51
N GLU A 119 -0.83 17.31 14.53
CA GLU A 119 -0.69 17.90 13.18
C GLU A 119 -2.03 17.97 12.46
N VAL A 120 -2.91 16.96 12.64
CA VAL A 120 -4.28 16.99 12.10
C VAL A 120 -5.08 18.13 12.73
N ASP A 121 -5.04 18.26 14.06
CA ASP A 121 -5.77 19.33 14.77
C ASP A 121 -5.30 20.71 14.35
N LYS A 122 -3.98 20.87 14.17
CA LYS A 122 -3.39 22.11 13.67
C LYS A 122 -3.87 22.41 12.25
N ALA A 123 -3.78 21.47 11.33
CA ALA A 123 -4.19 21.66 9.94
C ALA A 123 -5.69 21.96 9.82
N LYS A 124 -6.55 21.28 10.61
CA LYS A 124 -7.99 21.58 10.67
C LYS A 124 -8.29 22.97 11.25
N ALA A 125 -7.48 23.46 12.18
CA ALA A 125 -7.61 24.82 12.71
C ALA A 125 -7.16 25.89 11.71
N GLU A 126 -6.12 25.61 10.91
CA GLU A 126 -5.64 26.50 9.84
C GLU A 126 -6.59 26.53 8.63
N HIS A 127 -7.31 25.42 8.37
CA HIS A 127 -8.24 25.24 7.26
C HIS A 127 -9.62 24.75 7.74
N PRO A 128 -10.40 25.55 8.47
CA PRO A 128 -11.60 25.09 9.18
C PRO A 128 -12.75 24.64 8.27
N GLY A 129 -12.68 24.98 6.98
CA GLY A 129 -13.68 24.53 5.97
C GLY A 129 -13.24 23.31 5.15
N ALA A 130 -11.98 22.87 5.31
CA ALA A 130 -11.42 21.80 4.50
C ALA A 130 -11.82 20.42 5.04
N LEU A 131 -12.17 19.50 4.13
CA LEU A 131 -12.38 18.10 4.47
C LEU A 131 -11.03 17.36 4.50
N PHE A 132 -10.88 16.46 5.47
CA PHE A 132 -9.65 15.70 5.69
C PHE A 132 -9.75 14.28 5.12
N ALA A 133 -8.90 13.97 4.13
CA ALA A 133 -8.74 12.62 3.57
C ALA A 133 -7.39 12.02 3.95
N VAL A 134 -7.36 10.75 4.36
CA VAL A 134 -6.15 10.09 4.86
C VAL A 134 -5.98 8.68 4.29
N HIS A 135 -4.72 8.25 4.14
CA HIS A 135 -4.39 6.87 3.78
C HIS A 135 -4.47 5.95 5.01
N PRO A 136 -5.00 4.72 4.89
CA PRO A 136 -5.14 3.78 6.01
C PRO A 136 -3.82 3.23 6.57
N GLU A 137 -2.66 3.56 5.99
CA GLU A 137 -1.34 3.29 6.55
C GLU A 137 -0.93 4.28 7.68
N CYS A 138 -1.73 5.33 7.92
CA CYS A 138 -1.52 6.23 9.05
C CYS A 138 -1.91 5.56 10.37
N GLU A 139 -1.33 6.04 11.47
CA GLU A 139 -1.70 5.56 12.81
C GLU A 139 -3.18 5.84 13.11
N ASP A 140 -3.76 5.00 13.95
CA ASP A 140 -5.19 5.00 14.26
C ASP A 140 -5.70 6.35 14.76
N GLU A 141 -4.92 7.02 15.60
CA GLU A 141 -5.24 8.35 16.15
C GLU A 141 -5.40 9.44 15.07
N VAL A 142 -4.80 9.24 13.90
CA VAL A 142 -4.92 10.11 12.73
C VAL A 142 -6.14 9.72 11.90
N VAL A 143 -6.28 8.42 11.65
CA VAL A 143 -7.36 7.87 10.82
C VAL A 143 -8.74 8.19 11.38
N VAL A 144 -8.93 8.13 12.70
CA VAL A 144 -10.22 8.41 13.35
C VAL A 144 -10.66 9.87 13.24
N LYS A 145 -9.77 10.78 12.88
CA LYS A 145 -10.08 12.21 12.68
C LYS A 145 -10.47 12.56 11.24
N ALA A 146 -10.37 11.60 10.32
CA ALA A 146 -10.59 11.84 8.90
C ALA A 146 -12.08 11.83 8.53
N ASP A 147 -12.42 12.67 7.56
CA ASP A 147 -13.73 12.68 6.90
C ASP A 147 -13.80 11.58 5.85
N PHE A 148 -12.63 11.18 5.31
CA PHE A 148 -12.50 10.07 4.37
C PHE A 148 -11.19 9.28 4.59
N VAL A 149 -11.31 7.95 4.57
CA VAL A 149 -10.16 7.03 4.63
C VAL A 149 -10.16 6.14 3.40
N GLY A 150 -9.07 6.14 2.64
CA GLY A 150 -9.01 5.33 1.43
C GLY A 150 -7.61 5.24 0.84
N SER A 151 -7.47 4.36 -0.16
CA SER A 151 -6.26 4.28 -0.98
C SER A 151 -6.03 5.56 -1.77
N THR A 152 -4.83 5.72 -2.33
CA THR A 152 -4.46 6.86 -3.18
C THR A 152 -5.51 7.17 -4.25
N SER A 153 -5.97 6.16 -5.00
CA SER A 153 -6.99 6.36 -6.04
C SER A 153 -8.35 6.72 -5.46
N GLN A 154 -8.73 6.13 -4.32
CA GLN A 154 -9.99 6.44 -3.65
C GLN A 154 -10.00 7.85 -3.08
N ILE A 155 -8.88 8.33 -2.53
CA ILE A 155 -8.73 9.72 -2.07
C ILE A 155 -8.89 10.68 -3.25
N ILE A 156 -8.19 10.43 -4.36
CA ILE A 156 -8.30 11.26 -5.57
C ILE A 156 -9.75 11.30 -6.07
N ASP A 157 -10.36 10.14 -6.24
CA ASP A 157 -11.74 10.02 -6.70
C ASP A 157 -12.74 10.73 -5.79
N TRP A 158 -12.55 10.60 -4.47
CA TRP A 158 -13.40 11.25 -3.48
C TRP A 158 -13.27 12.78 -3.53
N CYS A 159 -12.05 13.31 -3.58
CA CYS A 159 -11.81 14.75 -3.69
C CYS A 159 -12.45 15.34 -4.97
N VAL A 160 -12.38 14.60 -6.08
CA VAL A 160 -12.95 15.05 -7.37
C VAL A 160 -14.48 15.05 -7.33
N LYS A 161 -15.09 13.99 -6.76
CA LYS A 161 -16.55 13.78 -6.77
C LYS A 161 -17.29 14.54 -5.67
N THR A 162 -16.64 14.93 -4.60
CA THR A 162 -17.24 15.66 -3.48
C THR A 162 -17.43 17.13 -3.85
N ASP A 163 -18.55 17.74 -3.44
CA ASP A 163 -18.86 19.14 -3.70
C ASP A 163 -17.98 20.13 -2.90
N ALA A 164 -17.19 19.65 -1.92
CA ALA A 164 -16.26 20.49 -1.19
C ALA A 164 -15.18 21.06 -2.10
N GLU A 165 -14.75 22.28 -1.81
CA GLU A 165 -13.75 23.02 -2.59
C GLU A 165 -12.37 23.01 -1.96
N GLU A 166 -12.23 22.55 -0.71
CA GLU A 166 -10.97 22.61 0.05
C GLU A 166 -10.74 21.30 0.82
N PHE A 167 -9.52 20.77 0.72
CA PHE A 167 -9.16 19.48 1.28
C PHE A 167 -7.81 19.51 1.98
N ILE A 168 -7.68 18.78 3.09
CA ILE A 168 -6.41 18.42 3.73
C ILE A 168 -6.11 16.96 3.33
N ILE A 169 -4.91 16.70 2.82
CA ILE A 169 -4.51 15.40 2.29
C ILE A 169 -3.43 14.79 3.18
N GLY A 170 -3.78 13.68 3.84
CA GLY A 170 -2.93 12.90 4.75
C GLY A 170 -2.32 11.68 4.07
N THR A 171 -1.64 11.90 2.93
CA THR A 171 -0.83 10.89 2.24
C THR A 171 0.32 11.55 1.48
N GLU A 172 1.12 10.78 0.76
CA GLU A 172 2.31 11.24 0.04
C GLU A 172 2.00 12.40 -0.92
N VAL A 173 2.88 13.40 -0.93
CA VAL A 173 2.72 14.70 -1.61
C VAL A 173 2.32 14.60 -3.09
N GLY A 174 2.75 13.57 -3.80
CA GLY A 174 2.38 13.37 -5.21
C GLY A 174 0.87 13.27 -5.45
N VAL A 175 0.07 13.00 -4.42
CA VAL A 175 -1.40 13.06 -4.53
C VAL A 175 -1.87 14.51 -4.60
N VAL A 176 -1.30 15.39 -3.78
CA VAL A 176 -1.58 16.84 -3.83
C VAL A 176 -1.14 17.42 -5.16
N ASP A 177 0.07 17.08 -5.63
CA ASP A 177 0.59 17.54 -6.92
C ASP A 177 -0.34 17.14 -8.06
N ARG A 178 -0.78 15.87 -8.07
CA ARG A 178 -1.72 15.36 -9.09
C ARG A 178 -3.07 16.05 -9.05
N LEU A 179 -3.66 16.19 -7.87
CA LEU A 179 -4.95 16.85 -7.69
C LEU A 179 -4.88 18.32 -8.11
N SER A 180 -3.85 19.05 -7.69
CA SER A 180 -3.65 20.46 -8.04
C SER A 180 -3.44 20.68 -9.55
N TYR A 181 -2.79 19.72 -10.22
CA TYR A 181 -2.54 19.80 -11.66
C TYR A 181 -3.81 19.54 -12.48
N TYR A 182 -4.58 18.50 -12.13
CA TYR A 182 -5.75 18.09 -12.93
C TYR A 182 -7.07 18.73 -12.48
N HIS A 183 -7.12 19.23 -11.24
CA HIS A 183 -8.31 19.83 -10.61
C HIS A 183 -7.97 21.14 -9.92
N PRO A 184 -7.39 22.15 -10.64
CA PRO A 184 -6.94 23.41 -10.07
C PRO A 184 -8.08 24.30 -9.55
N GLU A 185 -9.33 23.95 -9.83
CA GLU A 185 -10.53 24.65 -9.33
C GLU A 185 -10.75 24.44 -7.84
N LYS A 186 -10.10 23.43 -7.22
CA LYS A 186 -10.18 23.11 -5.78
C LYS A 186 -8.85 23.37 -5.08
N LYS A 187 -8.88 23.49 -3.77
CA LYS A 187 -7.68 23.71 -2.95
C LYS A 187 -7.28 22.44 -2.21
N TYR A 188 -6.01 22.11 -2.25
CA TYR A 188 -5.45 20.94 -1.60
C TYR A 188 -4.27 21.31 -0.71
N HIS A 189 -4.37 20.98 0.56
CA HIS A 189 -3.33 21.22 1.56
C HIS A 189 -2.69 19.90 1.95
N LEU A 190 -1.38 19.79 1.83
CA LEU A 190 -0.67 18.66 2.39
C LEU A 190 -0.71 18.79 3.93
N LEU A 191 -1.14 17.72 4.61
CA LEU A 191 -1.31 17.71 6.06
C LEU A 191 -0.03 18.14 6.80
N THR A 192 1.13 17.64 6.33
CA THR A 192 2.46 17.99 6.87
C THR A 192 3.51 17.87 5.76
N PRO A 193 4.55 18.74 5.76
CA PRO A 193 5.61 18.68 4.75
C PRO A 193 6.45 17.39 4.81
N PHE A 194 6.30 16.58 5.85
CA PHE A 194 7.01 15.31 6.01
C PHE A 194 6.39 14.14 5.23
N LEU A 195 5.23 14.33 4.61
CA LEU A 195 4.57 13.34 3.75
C LEU A 195 5.25 13.21 2.37
N VAL A 196 6.55 12.99 2.39
CA VAL A 196 7.38 12.75 1.20
C VAL A 196 8.06 11.40 1.37
N CYS A 197 7.82 10.48 0.44
CA CYS A 197 8.53 9.20 0.41
C CYS A 197 9.82 9.36 -0.41
N PRO A 198 11.01 9.33 0.23
CA PRO A 198 12.26 9.55 -0.49
C PRO A 198 12.51 8.50 -1.57
N ASN A 199 12.07 7.27 -1.36
CA ASN A 199 12.22 6.20 -2.35
C ASN A 199 11.32 6.39 -3.59
N MET A 200 10.11 6.94 -3.42
CA MET A 200 9.26 7.31 -4.57
C MET A 200 9.85 8.45 -5.40
N LYS A 201 10.73 9.28 -4.80
CA LYS A 201 11.36 10.43 -5.48
C LYS A 201 12.70 10.07 -6.14
N LYS A 202 13.17 8.81 -6.03
CA LYS A 202 14.41 8.36 -6.69
C LYS A 202 14.27 8.17 -8.20
N THR A 203 13.07 7.88 -8.69
CA THR A 203 12.82 7.69 -10.12
C THR A 203 12.55 9.04 -10.77
N GLU A 204 13.47 9.48 -11.61
CA GLU A 204 13.35 10.72 -12.38
C GLU A 204 13.09 10.44 -13.86
N LEU A 205 12.61 11.43 -14.60
CA LEU A 205 12.29 11.28 -16.03
C LEU A 205 13.53 10.90 -16.88
N PRO A 206 14.72 11.43 -16.61
CA PRO A 206 15.94 10.99 -17.31
C PRO A 206 16.24 9.49 -17.11
N ASP A 207 16.04 8.95 -15.89
CA ASP A 207 16.26 7.53 -15.60
C ASP A 207 15.33 6.64 -16.42
N VAL A 208 14.06 7.06 -16.54
CA VAL A 208 13.06 6.35 -17.36
C VAL A 208 13.50 6.35 -18.83
N LEU A 209 13.91 7.50 -19.36
CA LEU A 209 14.37 7.63 -20.74
C LEU A 209 15.59 6.75 -21.01
N GLU A 210 16.60 6.82 -20.14
CA GLU A 210 17.83 6.04 -20.29
C GLU A 210 17.56 4.54 -20.18
N THR A 211 16.75 4.13 -19.21
CA THR A 211 16.34 2.73 -19.01
C THR A 211 15.62 2.17 -20.23
N LEU A 212 14.71 2.94 -20.83
CA LEU A 212 14.00 2.52 -22.05
C LEU A 212 14.89 2.45 -23.27
N ARG A 213 15.80 3.44 -23.43
CA ARG A 213 16.73 3.50 -24.58
C ARG A 213 17.73 2.35 -24.54
N ASP A 214 18.32 2.09 -23.37
CA ASP A 214 19.44 1.18 -23.21
C ASP A 214 18.99 -0.21 -22.72
N GLU A 215 17.68 -0.40 -22.46
CA GLU A 215 17.05 -1.63 -21.93
C GLU A 215 17.75 -2.18 -20.68
N LYS A 216 18.29 -1.28 -19.84
CA LYS A 216 19.01 -1.65 -18.61
C LYS A 216 18.07 -1.85 -17.42
N ASN A 217 18.60 -2.43 -16.34
CA ASN A 217 17.90 -2.70 -15.10
C ASN A 217 16.66 -3.61 -15.31
N GLU A 218 16.80 -4.65 -16.14
CA GLU A 218 15.76 -5.65 -16.29
C GLU A 218 15.59 -6.45 -14.98
N VAL A 219 14.35 -6.57 -14.56
CA VAL A 219 13.95 -7.44 -13.44
C VAL A 219 13.94 -8.88 -13.93
N THR A 220 14.88 -9.67 -13.44
CA THR A 220 14.99 -11.10 -13.74
C THR A 220 14.46 -11.92 -12.57
N MET A 221 13.78 -13.00 -12.87
CA MET A 221 13.32 -14.00 -11.91
C MET A 221 13.55 -15.39 -12.47
N THR A 222 13.89 -16.35 -11.62
CA THR A 222 14.02 -17.75 -12.03
C THR A 222 12.66 -18.35 -12.32
N GLU A 223 12.64 -19.42 -13.12
CA GLU A 223 11.39 -20.17 -13.36
C GLU A 223 10.82 -20.73 -12.05
N GLU A 224 11.69 -21.16 -11.13
CA GLU A 224 11.31 -21.67 -9.82
C GLU A 224 10.61 -20.60 -8.96
N GLU A 225 11.13 -19.36 -8.94
CA GLU A 225 10.50 -18.24 -8.22
C GLU A 225 9.12 -17.88 -8.81
N ILE A 226 8.99 -17.90 -10.13
CA ILE A 226 7.74 -17.64 -10.83
C ILE A 226 6.73 -18.75 -10.53
N GLU A 227 7.16 -20.00 -10.58
CA GLU A 227 6.28 -21.17 -10.38
C GLU A 227 5.84 -21.28 -8.91
N ALA A 228 6.74 -21.08 -7.94
CA ALA A 228 6.37 -21.06 -6.51
C ALA A 228 5.26 -20.04 -6.20
N PHE A 229 5.24 -18.92 -6.91
CA PHE A 229 4.17 -17.93 -6.79
C PHE A 229 2.86 -18.42 -7.45
N LYS A 230 2.93 -19.07 -8.62
CA LYS A 230 1.76 -19.52 -9.38
C LYS A 230 1.07 -20.71 -8.73
N GLU A 231 1.82 -21.71 -8.25
CA GLU A 231 1.28 -22.93 -7.66
C GLU A 231 0.36 -22.64 -6.46
N ARG A 232 0.63 -21.61 -5.68
CA ARG A 232 -0.25 -21.23 -4.56
C ARG A 232 -1.51 -20.52 -5.02
N LYS A 233 -1.45 -19.69 -6.06
CA LYS A 233 -2.61 -18.95 -6.57
C LYS A 233 -3.57 -19.81 -7.39
N LEU A 234 -3.08 -20.86 -8.07
CA LEU A 234 -3.93 -21.79 -8.82
C LEU A 234 -4.72 -22.75 -7.93
N ARG A 235 -4.34 -22.90 -6.65
CA ARG A 235 -5.12 -23.71 -5.68
C ARG A 235 -6.38 -23.00 -5.19
N GLU A 236 -6.47 -21.66 -5.33
CA GLU A 236 -7.59 -20.86 -4.85
C GLU A 236 -8.71 -20.70 -5.90
N ASP A 237 -8.42 -20.87 -7.20
CA ASP A 237 -9.43 -20.78 -8.27
C ASP A 237 -10.26 -22.06 -8.47
N HIS A 238 -9.99 -23.13 -7.70
CA HIS A 238 -10.66 -24.42 -7.80
C HIS A 238 -11.33 -24.90 -6.50
N SER A 239 -11.55 -24.00 -5.51
CA SER A 239 -12.29 -24.35 -4.28
C SER A 239 -13.50 -23.47 -4.06
#